data_297c289f682508f49ea4334f316a2c69
#
_entry.id   297c289f682508f49ea4334f316a2c69
#
_cell.length_a   1.000
_cell.length_b   1.000
_cell.length_c   1.000
_cell.angle_alpha   90.00
_cell.angle_beta   90.00
_cell.angle_gamma   90.00
#
_symmetry.space_group_name_H-M   'P 1'
#
loop_
_entity.id
_entity.type
_entity.pdbx_description
1 polymer ?
#
loop_
_entity_poly.entity_id
_entity_poly.type
_entity_poly.pdbx_seq_one_letter_code
_entity_poly.pdbx_strand_id
1 'polypeptide(L)'
;ANIINEAALRAVRLGRSCATQEDLMESVEVVIAGYQKKNRVLSNKEKLIVSYHEVGHALVAALQSQSAPVQKITIIPRTSGALGYTMQVDEGEHYLMTKTEMVNKIATLTGGRAAEELIFHEITTGASNDIEQATKLARSMVSRYGMSDEFGMVAMETVQSQYLGGDASLTCSMETQTKIDKKVTEIIGEQYRRAIEMLQEHMPKLHEIAKYLYEHETITGEECMQILNRPMLTQNPEQAE
;
A
#
# COMPACT_ATOMS: atom_id res chain seq x y z
N ALA A 1 17.62 6.89 -14.42
CA ALA A 1 18.99 6.37 -14.62
C ALA A 1 19.15 5.02 -13.93
N ASN A 2 18.72 4.88 -12.67
CA ASN A 2 18.94 3.64 -11.90
C ASN A 2 18.23 2.41 -12.49
N ILE A 3 16.98 2.54 -12.94
CA ILE A 3 16.19 1.43 -13.50
C ILE A 3 16.84 0.88 -14.77
N ILE A 4 17.28 1.75 -15.69
CA ILE A 4 17.91 1.32 -16.94
C ILE A 4 19.25 0.63 -16.68
N ASN A 5 20.04 1.14 -15.74
CA ASN A 5 21.30 0.51 -15.36
C ASN A 5 21.06 -0.88 -14.74
N GLU A 6 20.06 -1.02 -13.87
CA GLU A 6 19.74 -2.31 -13.26
C GLU A 6 19.23 -3.31 -14.30
N ALA A 7 18.41 -2.87 -15.26
CA ALA A 7 17.95 -3.71 -16.37
C ALA A 7 19.11 -4.19 -17.25
N ALA A 8 20.06 -3.32 -17.56
CA ALA A 8 21.27 -3.67 -18.31
C ALA A 8 22.14 -4.69 -17.54
N LEU A 9 22.34 -4.47 -16.23
CA LEU A 9 23.08 -5.39 -15.37
C LEU A 9 22.39 -6.77 -15.29
N ARG A 10 21.05 -6.78 -15.19
CA ARG A 10 20.27 -8.03 -15.20
C ARG A 10 20.45 -8.79 -16.53
N ALA A 11 20.34 -8.09 -17.66
CA ALA A 11 20.56 -8.69 -18.97
C ALA A 11 21.95 -9.34 -19.09
N VAL A 12 22.99 -8.63 -18.65
CA VAL A 12 24.39 -9.15 -18.66
C VAL A 12 24.53 -10.37 -17.74
N ARG A 13 23.96 -10.33 -16.52
CA ARG A 13 23.97 -11.51 -15.60
C ARG A 13 23.31 -12.75 -16.21
N LEU A 14 22.33 -12.54 -17.10
CA LEU A 14 21.61 -13.61 -17.82
C LEU A 14 22.27 -13.94 -19.18
N GLY A 15 23.48 -13.42 -19.47
CA GLY A 15 24.22 -13.69 -20.69
C GLY A 15 23.65 -13.05 -21.95
N ARG A 16 22.81 -12.01 -21.81
CA ARG A 16 22.19 -11.30 -22.93
C ARG A 16 22.88 -9.96 -23.21
N SER A 17 22.90 -9.55 -24.48
CA SER A 17 23.49 -8.28 -24.91
C SER A 17 22.50 -7.10 -24.87
N CYS A 18 21.21 -7.38 -24.72
CA CYS A 18 20.16 -6.37 -24.69
C CYS A 18 19.22 -6.61 -23.52
N ALA A 19 18.75 -5.53 -22.90
CA ALA A 19 17.69 -5.59 -21.90
C ALA A 19 16.32 -5.80 -22.58
N THR A 20 15.48 -6.61 -21.97
CA THR A 20 14.11 -6.89 -22.39
C THR A 20 13.12 -6.09 -21.54
N GLN A 21 11.85 -6.11 -21.94
CA GLN A 21 10.75 -5.56 -21.13
C GLN A 21 10.69 -6.18 -19.72
N GLU A 22 10.93 -7.49 -19.62
CA GLU A 22 10.96 -8.20 -18.34
C GLU A 22 12.11 -7.70 -17.43
N ASP A 23 13.28 -7.39 -18.01
CA ASP A 23 14.38 -6.82 -17.23
C ASP A 23 14.04 -5.43 -16.70
N LEU A 24 13.36 -4.62 -17.48
CA LEU A 24 12.90 -3.30 -17.05
C LEU A 24 11.87 -3.41 -15.91
N MET A 25 10.89 -4.31 -16.05
CA MET A 25 9.87 -4.52 -15.01
C MET A 25 10.50 -4.99 -13.70
N GLU A 26 11.36 -6.02 -13.73
CA GLU A 26 12.06 -6.49 -12.52
C GLU A 26 12.97 -5.39 -11.94
N SER A 27 13.58 -4.56 -12.78
CA SER A 27 14.44 -3.46 -12.31
C SER A 27 13.66 -2.36 -11.62
N VAL A 28 12.43 -2.09 -12.03
CA VAL A 28 11.50 -1.21 -11.29
C VAL A 28 11.25 -1.77 -9.90
N GLU A 29 10.95 -3.07 -9.80
CA GLU A 29 10.71 -3.74 -8.52
C GLU A 29 11.96 -3.73 -7.61
N VAL A 30 13.14 -3.96 -8.20
CA VAL A 30 14.41 -3.91 -7.45
C VAL A 30 14.69 -2.52 -6.90
N VAL A 31 14.40 -1.48 -7.66
CA VAL A 31 14.59 -0.08 -7.23
C VAL A 31 13.59 0.30 -6.14
N ILE A 32 12.34 -0.17 -6.21
CA ILE A 32 11.28 0.16 -5.25
C ILE A 32 11.37 -0.69 -3.98
N ALA A 33 11.50 -2.01 -4.14
CA ALA A 33 11.36 -2.97 -3.04
C ALA A 33 12.63 -3.77 -2.74
N GLY A 34 13.70 -3.60 -3.52
CA GLY A 34 14.94 -4.37 -3.40
C GLY A 34 14.87 -5.74 -4.08
N TYR A 35 15.99 -6.47 -4.04
CA TYR A 35 16.10 -7.80 -4.63
C TYR A 35 15.23 -8.83 -3.89
N GLN A 36 14.79 -9.87 -4.61
CA GLN A 36 14.11 -11.02 -4.01
C GLN A 36 15.06 -11.77 -3.07
N LYS A 37 14.61 -12.09 -1.85
CA LYS A 37 15.36 -12.92 -0.90
C LYS A 37 15.16 -14.38 -1.23
N LYS A 38 16.13 -15.02 -1.86
CA LYS A 38 16.07 -16.44 -2.22
C LYS A 38 16.09 -17.41 -1.03
N ASN A 39 16.57 -16.96 0.14
CA ASN A 39 16.85 -17.85 1.29
C ASN A 39 15.89 -17.63 2.46
N ARG A 40 14.84 -16.80 2.33
CA ARG A 40 13.87 -16.61 3.39
C ARG A 40 12.58 -17.35 3.06
N VAL A 41 12.36 -18.44 3.78
CA VAL A 41 11.11 -19.19 3.72
C VAL A 41 10.21 -18.66 4.83
N LEU A 42 9.06 -18.09 4.47
CA LEU A 42 8.02 -17.74 5.42
C LEU A 42 7.38 -19.03 5.95
N SER A 43 7.05 -19.05 7.23
CA SER A 43 6.18 -20.10 7.75
C SER A 43 4.79 -20.01 7.09
N ASN A 44 4.05 -21.12 7.04
CA ASN A 44 2.70 -21.13 6.47
C ASN A 44 1.78 -20.09 7.15
N LYS A 45 1.96 -19.90 8.46
CA LYS A 45 1.20 -18.86 9.22
C LYS A 45 1.57 -17.46 8.76
N GLU A 46 2.87 -17.15 8.65
CA GLU A 46 3.32 -15.83 8.17
C GLU A 46 2.90 -15.60 6.72
N LYS A 47 3.06 -16.61 5.85
CA LYS A 47 2.62 -16.54 4.45
C LYS A 47 1.13 -16.20 4.35
N LEU A 48 0.31 -16.80 5.19
CA LEU A 48 -1.14 -16.54 5.22
C LEU A 48 -1.42 -15.11 5.69
N ILE A 49 -0.79 -14.65 6.78
CA ILE A 49 -0.97 -13.30 7.30
C ILE A 49 -0.57 -12.26 6.25
N VAL A 50 0.60 -12.43 5.63
CA VAL A 50 1.09 -11.50 4.59
C VAL A 50 0.15 -11.50 3.38
N SER A 51 -0.42 -12.65 2.99
CA SER A 51 -1.39 -12.72 1.89
C SER A 51 -2.64 -11.86 2.17
N TYR A 52 -3.19 -11.94 3.36
CA TYR A 52 -4.33 -11.10 3.74
C TYR A 52 -3.96 -9.63 3.88
N HIS A 53 -2.78 -9.33 4.40
CA HIS A 53 -2.24 -7.99 4.53
C HIS A 53 -2.15 -7.30 3.16
N GLU A 54 -1.46 -7.92 2.20
CA GLU A 54 -1.29 -7.36 0.86
C GLU A 54 -2.61 -7.25 0.09
N VAL A 55 -3.50 -8.24 0.22
CA VAL A 55 -4.82 -8.17 -0.39
C VAL A 55 -5.69 -7.11 0.29
N GLY A 56 -5.50 -6.86 1.58
CA GLY A 56 -6.13 -5.75 2.29
C GLY A 56 -5.82 -4.40 1.63
N HIS A 57 -4.55 -4.13 1.35
CA HIS A 57 -4.14 -2.94 0.60
C HIS A 57 -4.77 -2.88 -0.80
N ALA A 58 -4.65 -3.98 -1.54
CA ALA A 58 -5.13 -4.06 -2.92
C ALA A 58 -6.64 -3.88 -3.02
N LEU A 59 -7.39 -4.51 -2.13
CA LEU A 59 -8.87 -4.46 -2.16
C LEU A 59 -9.38 -3.07 -1.76
N VAL A 60 -8.82 -2.46 -0.70
CA VAL A 60 -9.15 -1.07 -0.33
C VAL A 60 -8.83 -0.12 -1.47
N ALA A 61 -7.68 -0.29 -2.15
CA ALA A 61 -7.33 0.53 -3.31
C ALA A 61 -8.33 0.37 -4.47
N ALA A 62 -8.69 -0.89 -4.80
CA ALA A 62 -9.56 -1.22 -5.93
C ALA A 62 -11.02 -0.77 -5.73
N LEU A 63 -11.48 -0.68 -4.49
CA LEU A 63 -12.85 -0.27 -4.14
C LEU A 63 -13.02 1.26 -4.06
N GLN A 64 -11.94 2.02 -4.16
CA GLN A 64 -11.97 3.48 -4.08
C GLN A 64 -11.96 4.11 -5.48
N SER A 65 -12.70 5.19 -5.64
CA SER A 65 -12.53 6.12 -6.77
C SER A 65 -11.28 6.98 -6.53
N GLN A 66 -10.62 7.43 -7.59
CA GLN A 66 -9.41 8.27 -7.49
C GLN A 66 -8.29 7.60 -6.66
N SER A 67 -8.08 6.32 -6.91
CA SER A 67 -6.95 5.55 -6.39
C SER A 67 -6.17 4.99 -7.58
N ALA A 68 -4.85 4.97 -7.47
CA ALA A 68 -4.01 4.37 -8.49
C ALA A 68 -4.34 2.89 -8.66
N PRO A 69 -4.42 2.37 -9.90
CA PRO A 69 -4.73 0.97 -10.13
C PRO A 69 -3.66 0.06 -9.56
N VAL A 70 -4.10 -1.07 -9.03
CA VAL A 70 -3.21 -2.14 -8.58
C VAL A 70 -2.61 -2.81 -9.80
N GLN A 71 -1.28 -2.86 -9.88
CA GLN A 71 -0.56 -3.51 -10.98
C GLN A 71 -0.08 -4.91 -10.61
N LYS A 72 0.33 -5.10 -9.37
CA LYS A 72 0.91 -6.36 -8.88
C LYS A 72 0.75 -6.49 -7.37
N ILE A 73 0.52 -7.72 -6.92
CA ILE A 73 0.51 -8.08 -5.51
C ILE A 73 1.45 -9.27 -5.35
N THR A 74 2.37 -9.23 -4.39
CA THR A 74 3.30 -10.32 -4.13
C THR A 74 3.60 -10.49 -2.66
N ILE A 75 3.81 -11.73 -2.25
CA ILE A 75 4.24 -12.12 -0.91
C ILE A 75 5.66 -12.68 -0.89
N ILE A 76 6.44 -12.41 -1.95
CA ILE A 76 7.85 -12.80 -2.03
C ILE A 76 8.68 -11.77 -1.28
N PRO A 77 9.42 -12.17 -0.21
CA PRO A 77 10.20 -11.24 0.60
C PRO A 77 11.30 -10.54 -0.19
N ARG A 78 11.52 -9.26 0.11
CA ARG A 78 12.51 -8.40 -0.54
C ARG A 78 13.65 -7.99 0.43
N THR A 79 14.77 -7.54 -0.13
CA THR A 79 15.94 -7.12 0.66
C THR A 79 15.72 -5.83 1.44
N SER A 80 14.74 -5.02 1.08
CA SER A 80 14.30 -3.85 1.86
C SER A 80 13.73 -4.20 3.23
N GLY A 81 13.40 -5.49 3.46
CA GLY A 81 12.76 -5.96 4.69
C GLY A 81 11.28 -6.25 4.54
N ALA A 82 10.65 -5.82 3.46
CA ALA A 82 9.26 -6.13 3.15
C ALA A 82 9.06 -7.64 2.98
N LEU A 83 7.98 -8.17 3.53
CA LEU A 83 7.59 -9.58 3.40
C LEU A 83 6.71 -9.81 2.17
N GLY A 84 6.05 -8.77 1.71
CA GLY A 84 5.28 -8.66 0.50
C GLY A 84 5.21 -7.19 0.07
N TYR A 85 4.53 -6.89 -1.01
CA TYR A 85 4.13 -5.54 -1.37
C TYR A 85 3.00 -5.55 -2.41
N THR A 86 2.19 -4.51 -2.35
CA THR A 86 1.17 -4.19 -3.34
C THR A 86 1.63 -2.99 -4.14
N MET A 87 1.84 -3.19 -5.44
CA MET A 87 2.30 -2.15 -6.35
C MET A 87 1.10 -1.46 -7.00
N GLN A 88 1.02 -0.16 -6.79
CA GLN A 88 0.10 0.74 -7.47
C GLN A 88 0.90 1.68 -8.37
N VAL A 89 0.42 1.93 -9.57
CA VAL A 89 1.06 2.83 -10.53
C VAL A 89 -0.01 3.75 -11.09
N ASP A 90 0.20 5.06 -10.92
CA ASP A 90 -0.67 6.06 -11.50
C ASP A 90 -0.57 6.04 -13.04
N GLU A 91 -1.72 6.15 -13.71
CA GLU A 91 -1.77 6.31 -15.16
C GLU A 91 -1.61 7.78 -15.52
N GLY A 92 -0.49 8.12 -16.13
CA GLY A 92 -0.18 9.47 -16.61
C GLY A 92 0.74 10.27 -15.67
N GLU A 93 0.98 11.54 -16.06
CA GLU A 93 1.81 12.46 -15.29
C GLU A 93 0.94 13.22 -14.26
N HIS A 94 0.87 12.72 -13.04
CA HIS A 94 0.19 13.36 -11.92
C HIS A 94 1.18 14.14 -11.06
N TYR A 95 1.12 15.47 -11.14
CA TYR A 95 1.98 16.36 -10.33
C TYR A 95 1.28 16.91 -9.09
N LEU A 96 -0.04 16.85 -9.04
CA LEU A 96 -0.84 17.39 -7.94
C LEU A 96 -1.73 16.30 -7.37
N MET A 97 -1.75 16.20 -6.04
CA MET A 97 -2.68 15.34 -5.32
C MET A 97 -3.78 16.16 -4.66
N THR A 98 -5.01 15.76 -4.87
CA THR A 98 -6.18 16.35 -4.17
C THR A 98 -6.27 15.83 -2.74
N LYS A 99 -7.06 16.52 -1.90
CA LYS A 99 -7.39 16.08 -0.53
C LYS A 99 -8.01 14.66 -0.55
N THR A 100 -8.87 14.37 -1.51
CA THR A 100 -9.54 13.07 -1.66
C THR A 100 -8.54 11.97 -1.99
N GLU A 101 -7.62 12.19 -2.92
CA GLU A 101 -6.58 11.20 -3.26
C GLU A 101 -5.66 10.91 -2.08
N MET A 102 -5.27 11.95 -1.31
CA MET A 102 -4.46 11.76 -0.10
C MET A 102 -5.20 10.95 0.96
N VAL A 103 -6.47 11.24 1.20
CA VAL A 103 -7.33 10.49 2.14
C VAL A 103 -7.49 9.03 1.68
N ASN A 104 -7.73 8.80 0.40
CA ASN A 104 -7.82 7.47 -0.18
C ASN A 104 -6.50 6.69 -0.03
N LYS A 105 -5.37 7.36 -0.21
CA LYS A 105 -4.05 6.75 -0.02
C LYS A 105 -3.81 6.36 1.44
N ILE A 106 -4.25 7.17 2.40
CA ILE A 106 -4.20 6.82 3.83
C ILE A 106 -5.08 5.58 4.10
N ALA A 107 -6.30 5.52 3.56
CA ALA A 107 -7.17 4.34 3.69
C ALA A 107 -6.50 3.09 3.11
N THR A 108 -5.89 3.19 1.92
CA THR A 108 -5.14 2.09 1.31
C THR A 108 -4.00 1.62 2.23
N LEU A 109 -3.18 2.54 2.77
CA LEU A 109 -2.10 2.21 3.69
C LEU A 109 -2.58 1.52 4.98
N THR A 110 -3.79 1.81 5.43
CA THR A 110 -4.36 1.14 6.61
C THR A 110 -4.99 -0.23 6.29
N GLY A 111 -5.20 -0.54 5.01
CA GLY A 111 -5.90 -1.74 4.54
C GLY A 111 -5.27 -3.06 4.98
N GLY A 112 -3.93 -3.15 4.97
CA GLY A 112 -3.21 -4.35 5.42
C GLY A 112 -3.47 -4.67 6.89
N ARG A 113 -3.33 -3.67 7.77
CA ARG A 113 -3.63 -3.79 9.20
C ARG A 113 -5.11 -4.12 9.44
N ALA A 114 -6.02 -3.49 8.68
CA ALA A 114 -7.45 -3.76 8.78
C ALA A 114 -7.79 -5.21 8.43
N ALA A 115 -7.15 -5.77 7.41
CA ALA A 115 -7.31 -7.18 7.05
C ALA A 115 -6.78 -8.13 8.13
N GLU A 116 -5.62 -7.85 8.73
CA GLU A 116 -5.09 -8.64 9.85
C GLU A 116 -6.07 -8.68 11.03
N GLU A 117 -6.58 -7.51 11.45
CA GLU A 117 -7.52 -7.41 12.57
C GLU A 117 -8.83 -8.15 12.31
N LEU A 118 -9.40 -7.99 11.09
CA LEU A 118 -10.65 -8.64 10.72
C LEU A 118 -10.56 -10.17 10.66
N ILE A 119 -9.44 -10.70 10.19
CA ILE A 119 -9.32 -12.14 9.90
C ILE A 119 -8.70 -12.91 11.07
N PHE A 120 -7.66 -12.34 11.69
CA PHE A 120 -6.89 -13.05 12.71
C PHE A 120 -7.21 -12.55 14.13
N HIS A 121 -7.94 -11.46 14.28
CA HIS A 121 -8.20 -10.77 15.55
C HIS A 121 -6.90 -10.43 16.31
N GLU A 122 -5.81 -10.32 15.58
CA GLU A 122 -4.47 -9.97 16.02
C GLU A 122 -3.86 -8.97 15.05
N ILE A 123 -2.88 -8.23 15.53
CA ILE A 123 -2.15 -7.25 14.75
C ILE A 123 -0.66 -7.56 14.81
N THR A 124 0.03 -7.43 13.68
CA THR A 124 1.46 -7.72 13.60
C THR A 124 2.31 -6.46 13.43
N THR A 125 3.61 -6.62 13.54
CA THR A 125 4.59 -5.55 13.26
C THR A 125 4.75 -5.27 11.76
N GLY A 126 4.11 -6.06 10.88
CA GLY A 126 4.22 -5.92 9.43
C GLY A 126 3.80 -4.56 8.91
N ALA A 127 2.78 -3.95 9.52
CA ALA A 127 2.24 -2.66 9.13
C ALA A 127 3.08 -1.44 9.56
N SER A 128 4.29 -1.61 10.11
CA SER A 128 5.08 -0.49 10.65
C SER A 128 5.37 0.60 9.61
N ASN A 129 5.75 0.21 8.41
CA ASN A 129 6.03 1.16 7.32
C ASN A 129 4.76 1.87 6.83
N ASP A 130 3.65 1.16 6.76
CA ASP A 130 2.36 1.73 6.34
C ASP A 130 1.85 2.77 7.34
N ILE A 131 2.01 2.49 8.63
CA ILE A 131 1.70 3.42 9.72
C ILE A 131 2.57 4.67 9.61
N GLU A 132 3.87 4.52 9.36
CA GLU A 132 4.78 5.65 9.19
C GLU A 132 4.39 6.50 7.99
N GLN A 133 4.12 5.89 6.83
CA GLN A 133 3.71 6.58 5.62
C GLN A 133 2.35 7.28 5.79
N ALA A 134 1.36 6.61 6.36
CA ALA A 134 0.05 7.18 6.64
C ALA A 134 0.16 8.40 7.58
N THR A 135 1.01 8.29 8.61
CA THR A 135 1.25 9.40 9.55
C THR A 135 1.92 10.59 8.88
N LYS A 136 2.94 10.36 8.05
CA LYS A 136 3.61 11.42 7.27
C LYS A 136 2.64 12.11 6.33
N LEU A 137 1.80 11.34 5.64
CA LEU A 137 0.83 11.88 4.70
C LEU A 137 -0.24 12.71 5.41
N ALA A 138 -0.85 12.20 6.49
CA ALA A 138 -1.84 12.90 7.28
C ALA A 138 -1.26 14.19 7.91
N ARG A 139 -0.01 14.13 8.41
CA ARG A 139 0.68 15.30 8.94
C ARG A 139 0.91 16.36 7.87
N SER A 140 1.37 15.98 6.68
CA SER A 140 1.56 16.91 5.56
C SER A 140 0.25 17.57 5.10
N MET A 141 -0.87 16.84 5.12
CA MET A 141 -2.19 17.41 4.83
C MET A 141 -2.53 18.56 5.78
N VAL A 142 -2.26 18.37 7.07
CA VAL A 142 -2.61 19.34 8.12
C VAL A 142 -1.60 20.48 8.18
N SER A 143 -0.29 20.17 8.24
CA SER A 143 0.76 21.15 8.57
C SER A 143 1.32 21.89 7.35
N ARG A 144 1.26 21.29 6.15
CA ARG A 144 1.94 21.81 4.95
C ARG A 144 0.98 22.24 3.85
N TYR A 145 -0.08 21.47 3.59
CA TYR A 145 -0.94 21.70 2.42
C TYR A 145 -2.23 22.47 2.75
N GLY A 146 -2.47 22.79 4.01
CA GLY A 146 -3.68 23.53 4.41
C GLY A 146 -4.97 22.78 4.11
N MET A 147 -4.94 21.44 4.12
CA MET A 147 -6.08 20.58 3.81
C MET A 147 -6.94 20.24 5.04
N SER A 148 -6.70 20.92 6.16
CA SER A 148 -7.50 20.80 7.38
C SER A 148 -8.47 21.97 7.51
N ASP A 149 -9.72 21.68 7.81
CA ASP A 149 -10.74 22.71 8.00
C ASP A 149 -10.48 23.55 9.27
N GLU A 150 -9.77 23.00 10.26
CA GLU A 150 -9.43 23.68 11.51
C GLU A 150 -8.34 24.74 11.35
N PHE A 151 -7.35 24.47 10.51
CA PHE A 151 -6.18 25.36 10.35
C PHE A 151 -6.21 26.18 9.05
N GLY A 152 -7.02 25.76 8.08
CA GLY A 152 -7.14 26.44 6.80
C GLY A 152 -5.80 26.56 6.06
N MET A 153 -5.60 27.67 5.39
CA MET A 153 -4.45 27.93 4.50
C MET A 153 -3.25 28.53 5.26
N VAL A 154 -2.82 27.85 6.34
CA VAL A 154 -1.67 28.25 7.15
C VAL A 154 -0.60 27.18 7.11
N ALA A 155 0.64 27.57 6.76
CA ALA A 155 1.80 26.68 6.83
C ALA A 155 2.33 26.63 8.26
N MET A 156 2.32 25.46 8.88
CA MET A 156 2.79 25.22 10.26
C MET A 156 4.11 24.44 10.30
N GLU A 157 4.68 24.17 9.13
CA GLU A 157 5.89 23.41 8.93
C GLU A 157 6.78 24.10 7.91
N THR A 158 8.08 24.20 8.20
CA THR A 158 9.09 24.66 7.24
C THR A 158 10.10 23.55 6.98
N VAL A 159 10.40 23.30 5.70
CA VAL A 159 11.45 22.37 5.28
C VAL A 159 12.75 23.17 5.12
N GLN A 160 13.71 22.94 5.97
CA GLN A 160 14.96 23.73 6.04
C GLN A 160 15.95 23.44 4.92
N SER A 161 15.81 22.45 4.11
CA SER A 161 16.63 22.25 2.89
C SER A 161 16.06 21.11 2.06
N GLN A 162 15.60 21.44 0.87
CA GLN A 162 15.10 20.46 -0.09
C GLN A 162 16.22 19.58 -0.70
N TYR A 163 17.49 20.05 -0.62
CA TYR A 163 18.66 19.41 -1.22
C TYR A 163 19.45 18.51 -0.27
N LEU A 164 19.27 18.61 1.04
CA LEU A 164 20.03 17.87 2.05
C LEU A 164 19.19 16.89 2.88
N GLY A 165 17.98 16.55 2.44
CA GLY A 165 17.07 15.68 3.20
C GLY A 165 16.66 16.29 4.53
N GLY A 166 16.53 17.61 4.56
CA GLY A 166 16.29 18.38 5.78
C GLY A 166 15.00 17.98 6.48
N ASP A 167 15.11 17.80 7.78
CA ASP A 167 13.98 17.54 8.66
C ASP A 167 12.99 18.71 8.59
N ALA A 168 11.72 18.36 8.47
CA ALA A 168 10.65 19.32 8.58
C ALA A 168 10.54 19.77 10.04
N SER A 169 10.66 21.06 10.30
CA SER A 169 10.47 21.62 11.63
C SER A 169 9.14 22.34 11.74
N LEU A 170 8.39 22.03 12.81
CA LEU A 170 7.16 22.72 13.12
C LEU A 170 7.46 24.14 13.59
N THR A 171 6.79 25.14 12.99
CA THR A 171 6.95 26.58 13.26
C THR A 171 5.76 27.17 14.00
N CYS A 172 5.09 26.37 14.81
CA CYS A 172 3.91 26.75 15.56
C CYS A 172 4.08 26.51 17.07
N SER A 173 3.19 27.08 17.87
CA SER A 173 3.19 26.90 19.34
C SER A 173 2.95 25.44 19.73
N MET A 174 3.35 25.06 20.94
CA MET A 174 3.12 23.70 21.49
C MET A 174 1.61 23.37 21.55
N GLU A 175 0.76 24.35 21.83
CA GLU A 175 -0.69 24.15 21.83
C GLU A 175 -1.19 23.76 20.41
N THR A 176 -0.69 24.44 19.38
CA THR A 176 -1.01 24.13 17.98
C THR A 176 -0.48 22.78 17.58
N GLN A 177 0.73 22.40 18.03
CA GLN A 177 1.30 21.06 17.78
C GLN A 177 0.40 19.97 18.35
N THR A 178 -0.11 20.14 19.58
CA THR A 178 -1.05 19.19 20.19
C THR A 178 -2.33 19.03 19.37
N LYS A 179 -2.86 20.13 18.83
CA LYS A 179 -4.03 20.09 17.94
C LYS A 179 -3.74 19.40 16.61
N ILE A 180 -2.54 19.62 16.03
CA ILE A 180 -2.09 18.92 14.82
C ILE A 180 -2.01 17.42 15.09
N ASP A 181 -1.39 17.00 16.19
CA ASP A 181 -1.27 15.55 16.54
C ASP A 181 -2.64 14.89 16.74
N LYS A 182 -3.56 15.60 17.39
CA LYS A 182 -4.95 15.13 17.51
C LYS A 182 -5.62 14.96 16.14
N LYS A 183 -5.49 15.98 15.28
CA LYS A 183 -6.10 15.95 13.93
C LYS A 183 -5.52 14.85 13.05
N VAL A 184 -4.20 14.61 13.11
CA VAL A 184 -3.53 13.48 12.44
C VAL A 184 -4.10 12.15 12.90
N THR A 185 -4.25 11.97 14.22
CA THR A 185 -4.83 10.75 14.81
C THR A 185 -6.28 10.54 14.36
N GLU A 186 -7.09 11.62 14.30
CA GLU A 186 -8.46 11.57 13.81
C GLU A 186 -8.52 11.13 12.34
N ILE A 187 -7.74 11.76 11.46
CA ILE A 187 -7.69 11.43 10.03
C ILE A 187 -7.34 9.95 9.83
N ILE A 188 -6.28 9.47 10.48
CA ILE A 188 -5.87 8.07 10.35
C ILE A 188 -6.95 7.12 10.89
N GLY A 189 -7.52 7.43 12.06
CA GLY A 189 -8.56 6.62 12.68
C GLY A 189 -9.84 6.54 11.86
N GLU A 190 -10.23 7.61 11.18
CA GLU A 190 -11.35 7.62 10.25
C GLU A 190 -11.09 6.73 9.03
N GLN A 191 -9.90 6.85 8.43
CA GLN A 191 -9.56 6.05 7.25
C GLN A 191 -9.36 4.58 7.59
N TYR A 192 -8.84 4.27 8.77
CA TYR A 192 -8.75 2.90 9.25
C TYR A 192 -10.12 2.24 9.42
N ARG A 193 -11.08 2.93 10.06
CA ARG A 193 -12.48 2.44 10.17
C ARG A 193 -13.12 2.24 8.80
N ARG A 194 -12.93 3.19 7.89
CA ARG A 194 -13.41 3.07 6.51
C ARG A 194 -12.81 1.85 5.80
N ALA A 195 -11.52 1.58 5.96
CA ALA A 195 -10.87 0.39 5.41
C ALA A 195 -11.47 -0.90 5.99
N ILE A 196 -11.72 -0.96 7.31
CA ILE A 196 -12.40 -2.09 7.95
C ILE A 196 -13.79 -2.32 7.35
N GLU A 197 -14.62 -1.27 7.24
CA GLU A 197 -15.95 -1.34 6.66
C GLU A 197 -15.94 -1.88 5.23
N MET A 198 -15.05 -1.32 4.38
CA MET A 198 -14.89 -1.77 2.98
C MET A 198 -14.49 -3.24 2.89
N LEU A 199 -13.55 -3.70 3.70
CA LEU A 199 -13.11 -5.09 3.72
C LEU A 199 -14.20 -6.02 4.28
N GLN A 200 -14.94 -5.58 5.27
CA GLN A 200 -16.04 -6.33 5.86
C GLN A 200 -17.19 -6.55 4.88
N GLU A 201 -17.56 -5.53 4.12
CA GLU A 201 -18.58 -5.62 3.06
C GLU A 201 -18.15 -6.57 1.93
N HIS A 202 -16.82 -6.69 1.69
CA HIS A 202 -16.25 -7.51 0.63
C HIS A 202 -15.50 -8.74 1.16
N MET A 203 -15.85 -9.21 2.35
CA MET A 203 -15.18 -10.33 3.04
C MET A 203 -15.01 -11.60 2.17
N PRO A 204 -16.03 -12.06 1.40
CA PRO A 204 -15.86 -13.22 0.54
C PRO A 204 -14.78 -13.01 -0.54
N LYS A 205 -14.68 -11.79 -1.08
CA LYS A 205 -13.66 -11.45 -2.08
C LYS A 205 -12.27 -11.33 -1.46
N LEU A 206 -12.18 -10.79 -0.24
CA LEU A 206 -10.95 -10.79 0.54
C LEU A 206 -10.41 -12.22 0.71
N HIS A 207 -11.25 -13.17 1.09
CA HIS A 207 -10.86 -14.58 1.22
C HIS A 207 -10.45 -15.22 -0.11
N GLU A 208 -11.23 -14.97 -1.18
CA GLU A 208 -10.96 -15.55 -2.51
C GLU A 208 -9.62 -15.08 -3.06
N ILE A 209 -9.35 -13.76 -3.02
CA ILE A 209 -8.11 -13.18 -3.53
C ILE A 209 -6.92 -13.57 -2.64
N ALA A 210 -7.06 -13.56 -1.31
CA ALA A 210 -5.99 -13.94 -0.39
C ALA A 210 -5.59 -15.41 -0.56
N LYS A 211 -6.54 -16.30 -0.77
CA LYS A 211 -6.28 -17.71 -1.08
C LYS A 211 -5.54 -17.85 -2.40
N TYR A 212 -5.98 -17.16 -3.43
CA TYR A 212 -5.34 -17.17 -4.75
C TYR A 212 -3.90 -16.65 -4.66
N LEU A 213 -3.67 -15.54 -3.95
CA LEU A 213 -2.33 -15.00 -3.71
C LEU A 213 -1.45 -15.94 -2.88
N TYR A 214 -2.01 -16.60 -1.87
CA TYR A 214 -1.28 -17.60 -1.08
C TYR A 214 -0.77 -18.76 -1.93
N GLU A 215 -1.56 -19.24 -2.90
CA GLU A 215 -1.22 -20.36 -3.78
C GLU A 215 -0.20 -19.95 -4.87
N HIS A 216 -0.33 -18.75 -5.44
CA HIS A 216 0.48 -18.29 -6.57
C HIS A 216 1.68 -17.38 -6.18
N GLU A 217 1.73 -16.91 -4.93
CA GLU A 217 2.75 -16.02 -4.35
C GLU A 217 2.88 -14.64 -5.03
N THR A 218 2.45 -14.52 -6.26
CA THR A 218 2.40 -13.27 -7.03
C THR A 218 1.22 -13.31 -7.98
N ILE A 219 0.43 -12.24 -7.98
CA ILE A 219 -0.70 -12.05 -8.91
C ILE A 219 -0.65 -10.67 -9.54
N THR A 220 -1.18 -10.56 -10.75
CA THR A 220 -1.32 -9.28 -11.44
C THR A 220 -2.55 -8.52 -10.94
N GLY A 221 -2.56 -7.19 -11.16
CA GLY A 221 -3.74 -6.39 -10.89
C GLY A 221 -4.95 -6.83 -11.70
N GLU A 222 -4.74 -7.27 -12.95
CA GLU A 222 -5.80 -7.79 -13.81
C GLU A 222 -6.45 -9.05 -13.22
N GLU A 223 -5.65 -10.03 -12.74
CA GLU A 223 -6.16 -11.23 -12.06
C GLU A 223 -6.93 -10.88 -10.80
N CYS A 224 -6.41 -9.95 -10.00
CA CYS A 224 -7.09 -9.45 -8.80
C CYS A 224 -8.46 -8.83 -9.16
N MET A 225 -8.52 -7.97 -10.18
CA MET A 225 -9.75 -7.34 -10.65
C MET A 225 -10.72 -8.33 -11.27
N GLN A 226 -10.25 -9.36 -11.98
CA GLN A 226 -11.10 -10.44 -12.50
C GLN A 226 -11.80 -11.20 -11.37
N ILE A 227 -11.07 -11.51 -10.29
CA ILE A 227 -11.65 -12.18 -9.13
C ILE A 227 -12.64 -11.24 -8.41
N LEU A 228 -12.28 -9.97 -8.22
CA LEU A 228 -13.14 -8.99 -7.57
C LEU A 228 -14.47 -8.81 -8.31
N ASN A 229 -14.44 -8.68 -9.64
CA ASN A 229 -15.60 -8.41 -10.47
C ASN A 229 -16.41 -9.66 -10.82
N ARG A 230 -15.91 -10.86 -10.51
CA ARG A 230 -16.65 -12.10 -10.75
C ARG A 230 -17.91 -12.14 -9.87
N PRO A 231 -19.10 -12.42 -10.43
CA PRO A 231 -20.30 -12.62 -9.62
C PRO A 231 -20.04 -13.68 -8.55
N MET A 232 -20.48 -13.43 -7.33
CA MET A 232 -20.48 -14.47 -6.30
C MET A 232 -21.44 -15.56 -6.75
N LEU A 233 -20.93 -16.78 -6.89
CA LEU A 233 -21.79 -17.94 -7.07
C LEU A 233 -22.65 -18.04 -5.81
N THR A 234 -23.92 -17.69 -5.92
CA THR A 234 -24.92 -18.02 -4.89
C THR A 234 -24.86 -19.52 -4.75
N GLN A 235 -24.34 -20.02 -3.63
CA GLN A 235 -24.51 -21.42 -3.27
C GLN A 235 -26.01 -21.65 -3.19
N ASN A 236 -26.52 -22.35 -4.19
CA ASN A 236 -27.92 -22.81 -4.20
C ASN A 236 -28.04 -23.81 -3.03
N PRO A 237 -28.89 -23.58 -2.02
CA PRO A 237 -28.99 -24.50 -0.88
C PRO A 237 -29.68 -25.83 -1.21
N GLU A 238 -29.95 -26.12 -2.48
CA GLU A 238 -30.73 -27.29 -2.91
C GLU A 238 -29.91 -28.53 -3.29
N GLN A 239 -28.61 -28.62 -2.95
CA GLN A 239 -27.83 -29.85 -3.18
C GLN A 239 -27.23 -30.44 -1.89
N ALA A 240 -28.04 -30.44 -0.82
CA ALA A 240 -27.78 -31.22 0.39
C ALA A 240 -29.02 -32.09 0.69
N GLU A 241 -29.23 -33.09 -0.14
CA GLU A 241 -30.01 -34.32 0.19
C GLU A 241 -29.16 -35.56 -0.05
#